data_84a2e44e7fcbc998a9dc339942e476f9
#
_entry.id   84a2e44e7fcbc998a9dc339942e476f9
#
_cell.length_a   1.000
_cell.length_b   1.000
_cell.length_c   1.000
_cell.angle_alpha   90.00
_cell.angle_beta   90.00
_cell.angle_gamma   90.00
#
_symmetry.space_group_name_H-M   'P 1'
#
loop_
_entity.id
_entity.type
_entity.pdbx_description
1 polymer ?
#
loop_
_entity_poly.entity_id
_entity_poly.type
_entity_poly.pdbx_seq_one_letter_code
_entity_poly.pdbx_strand_id
1 'polypeptide(L)'
;MSNIRIATPRAAHAKACALLIALLAVLPPAHPSAQQRGRGAGGRGNAPEFPTDLQWSSNEETQRRVATAMKLAGTDLIPQAKMFCTATGPQRMAVARQAAGLPPMPNVVVEPTRVFDNMWWIGMTSQNVWAITTSEGIILLDTMNSSDEARDVIVASMKKVGLDPAQIKYIVIGHGHPGQSDHTGGALHLQKTFGAKVVMSPIDAKLVLPTQRPDRPLAVPDIDAFHGQKLTLGDTTLTLVHIPGHTPGTMGIIVPVKLKGAPHSVIVLAATQMPTRESLIQFEKVFNEFAKPMKVEASLNMHANGVQNDLEFLEQIRKNPNGPNPYLYGPERFGRWMDIMIECGRGRLAALGIATN
;
A
#
# COMPACT_ATOMS: atom_id res chain seq x y z
N MET A 1 -20.97 25.66 72.85
CA MET A 1 -20.86 24.79 74.07
C MET A 1 -20.62 23.38 73.61
N SER A 2 -19.65 22.75 74.21
CA SER A 2 -19.15 21.37 74.11
C SER A 2 -17.98 21.13 73.18
N ASN A 3 -16.84 21.11 73.85
CA ASN A 3 -15.53 20.62 73.45
C ASN A 3 -15.54 19.09 73.25
N ILE A 4 -14.90 18.58 72.20
CA ILE A 4 -14.41 17.22 72.20
C ILE A 4 -12.94 17.25 71.72
N ARG A 5 -12.09 16.64 72.54
CA ARG A 5 -10.63 16.58 72.50
C ARG A 5 -10.17 15.52 71.46
N ILE A 6 -9.09 15.87 70.81
CA ILE A 6 -8.28 14.97 69.96
C ILE A 6 -7.42 14.08 70.88
N ALA A 7 -7.44 12.76 70.62
CA ALA A 7 -6.50 11.80 71.19
C ALA A 7 -5.67 11.15 70.07
N THR A 8 -4.37 11.28 70.12
CA THR A 8 -3.36 10.57 69.30
C THR A 8 -3.05 9.21 69.95
N PRO A 9 -2.85 8.15 69.17
CA PRO A 9 -2.14 6.98 69.68
C PRO A 9 -0.76 6.84 69.06
N ARG A 10 0.10 6.37 69.91
CA ARG A 10 1.55 6.10 69.81
C ARG A 10 1.88 5.03 68.74
N ALA A 11 3.07 5.20 68.16
CA ALA A 11 3.76 4.25 67.32
C ALA A 11 4.07 2.93 68.03
N ALA A 12 3.79 1.81 67.37
CA ALA A 12 4.32 0.50 67.72
C ALA A 12 5.15 -0.03 66.55
N HIS A 13 6.44 -0.24 66.85
CA HIS A 13 7.39 -0.87 65.93
C HIS A 13 7.07 -2.38 65.82
N ALA A 14 6.76 -2.86 64.65
CA ALA A 14 6.77 -4.27 64.33
C ALA A 14 7.76 -4.53 63.20
N LYS A 15 8.83 -5.28 63.53
CA LYS A 15 9.79 -5.86 62.60
C LYS A 15 9.08 -6.91 61.76
N ALA A 16 8.98 -6.74 60.45
CA ALA A 16 8.51 -7.81 59.56
C ALA A 16 9.67 -8.20 58.66
N CYS A 17 10.01 -9.49 58.72
CA CYS A 17 10.97 -10.17 57.83
C CYS A 17 10.48 -10.07 56.41
N ALA A 18 11.29 -9.59 55.50
CA ALA A 18 11.06 -9.62 54.09
C ALA A 18 11.41 -11.03 53.52
N LEU A 19 10.37 -11.79 53.19
CA LEU A 19 10.50 -12.97 52.31
C LEU A 19 10.50 -12.45 50.88
N LEU A 20 11.65 -12.47 50.18
CA LEU A 20 11.74 -12.26 48.75
C LEU A 20 11.20 -13.51 48.04
N ILE A 21 9.96 -13.45 47.56
CA ILE A 21 9.47 -14.41 46.56
C ILE A 21 9.83 -13.86 45.19
N ALA A 22 10.84 -14.45 44.55
CA ALA A 22 11.18 -14.20 43.16
C ALA A 22 10.06 -14.78 42.28
N LEU A 23 9.14 -13.95 41.81
CA LEU A 23 8.25 -14.28 40.70
C LEU A 23 9.07 -14.30 39.42
N LEU A 24 9.45 -15.50 38.96
CA LEU A 24 9.88 -15.73 37.59
C LEU A 24 8.67 -15.51 36.67
N ALA A 25 8.56 -14.33 36.12
CA ALA A 25 7.64 -14.07 35.01
C ALA A 25 8.16 -14.84 33.79
N VAL A 26 7.51 -15.96 33.47
CA VAL A 26 7.68 -16.65 32.20
C VAL A 26 7.07 -15.77 31.11
N LEU A 27 7.91 -14.97 30.46
CA LEU A 27 7.54 -14.27 29.26
C LEU A 27 7.32 -15.30 28.14
N PRO A 28 6.20 -15.26 27.42
CA PRO A 28 6.04 -16.11 26.25
C PRO A 28 7.14 -15.77 25.22
N PRO A 29 7.64 -16.78 24.46
CA PRO A 29 8.68 -16.53 23.48
C PRO A 29 8.17 -15.50 22.46
N ALA A 30 8.90 -14.40 22.31
CA ALA A 30 8.69 -13.45 21.24
C ALA A 30 8.81 -14.18 19.91
N HIS A 31 7.72 -14.30 19.18
CA HIS A 31 7.76 -14.77 17.80
C HIS A 31 8.58 -13.74 17.01
N PRO A 32 9.70 -14.15 16.36
CA PRO A 32 10.44 -13.23 15.52
C PRO A 32 9.53 -12.80 14.36
N SER A 33 9.31 -11.49 14.24
CA SER A 33 8.62 -10.90 13.11
C SER A 33 9.28 -11.38 11.81
N ALA A 34 8.48 -11.85 10.86
CA ALA A 34 8.91 -12.46 9.60
C ALA A 34 9.74 -11.52 8.68
N GLN A 35 10.11 -10.36 9.15
CA GLN A 35 10.77 -9.29 8.36
C GLN A 35 12.30 -9.26 8.48
N GLN A 36 12.94 -10.15 9.25
CA GLN A 36 14.40 -10.12 9.47
C GLN A 36 15.12 -11.42 9.12
N ARG A 37 14.50 -12.33 8.39
CA ARG A 37 15.26 -13.47 7.85
C ARG A 37 15.82 -13.14 6.48
N GLY A 38 17.10 -12.99 6.51
CA GLY A 38 18.12 -12.94 5.49
C GLY A 38 17.69 -13.09 4.03
N ARG A 39 18.16 -12.15 3.22
CA ARG A 39 18.34 -12.32 1.78
C ARG A 39 19.11 -13.60 1.52
N GLY A 40 18.42 -14.74 1.42
CA GLY A 40 18.98 -15.98 0.91
C GLY A 40 19.42 -15.74 -0.53
N ALA A 41 20.64 -16.14 -0.84
CA ALA A 41 21.19 -16.14 -2.20
C ALA A 41 20.49 -17.21 -3.04
N GLY A 42 19.24 -16.97 -3.42
CA GLY A 42 18.47 -17.73 -4.41
C GLY A 42 18.22 -16.82 -5.60
N GLY A 43 18.82 -17.15 -6.74
CA GLY A 43 18.66 -16.64 -8.10
C GLY A 43 18.11 -15.21 -8.22
N ARG A 44 18.98 -14.20 -8.14
CA ARG A 44 18.65 -12.83 -8.52
C ARG A 44 18.47 -12.81 -10.05
N GLY A 45 17.24 -12.95 -10.53
CA GLY A 45 16.88 -12.21 -11.73
C GLY A 45 17.18 -10.73 -11.39
N ASN A 46 17.91 -10.04 -12.28
CA ASN A 46 18.45 -8.70 -12.06
C ASN A 46 17.47 -7.83 -11.27
N ALA A 47 17.74 -7.65 -9.96
CA ALA A 47 17.00 -6.65 -9.19
C ALA A 47 17.21 -5.30 -9.88
N PRO A 48 16.18 -4.45 -10.02
CA PRO A 48 16.33 -3.16 -10.66
C PRO A 48 17.49 -2.41 -10.02
N GLU A 49 18.41 -1.94 -10.85
CA GLU A 49 19.54 -1.15 -10.40
C GLU A 49 19.05 0.27 -10.11
N PHE A 50 19.29 0.74 -8.89
CA PHE A 50 19.06 2.12 -8.52
C PHE A 50 20.40 2.86 -8.47
N PRO A 51 20.46 4.15 -8.85
CA PRO A 51 21.67 4.92 -8.70
C PRO A 51 22.07 5.06 -7.23
N THR A 52 23.37 5.20 -6.98
CA THR A 52 23.85 5.63 -5.67
C THR A 52 23.50 7.09 -5.42
N ASP A 53 23.52 7.54 -4.17
CA ASP A 53 23.28 8.96 -3.84
C ASP A 53 24.31 9.88 -4.53
N LEU A 54 25.54 9.40 -4.72
CA LEU A 54 26.58 10.15 -5.44
C LEU A 54 26.23 10.27 -6.93
N GLN A 55 25.87 9.18 -7.60
CA GLN A 55 25.44 9.22 -9.01
C GLN A 55 24.24 10.16 -9.19
N TRP A 56 23.26 10.07 -8.27
CA TRP A 56 22.08 10.94 -8.27
C TRP A 56 22.44 12.41 -8.13
N SER A 57 23.26 12.76 -7.13
CA SER A 57 23.58 14.15 -6.81
C SER A 57 24.58 14.81 -7.75
N SER A 58 25.49 14.03 -8.38
CA SER A 58 26.54 14.56 -9.25
C SER A 58 26.15 14.59 -10.74
N ASN A 59 25.07 13.91 -11.15
CA ASN A 59 24.67 13.89 -12.56
C ASN A 59 23.86 15.14 -12.93
N GLU A 60 24.36 15.95 -13.86
CA GLU A 60 23.73 17.22 -14.24
C GLU A 60 22.33 17.06 -14.84
N GLU A 61 22.10 16.04 -15.69
CA GLU A 61 20.78 15.79 -16.26
C GLU A 61 19.79 15.40 -15.17
N THR A 62 20.20 14.57 -14.22
CA THR A 62 19.41 14.24 -13.04
C THR A 62 18.98 15.49 -12.29
N GLN A 63 19.92 16.40 -12.02
CA GLN A 63 19.59 17.63 -11.30
C GLN A 63 18.66 18.56 -12.09
N ARG A 64 18.78 18.61 -13.42
CA ARG A 64 17.83 19.32 -14.28
C ARG A 64 16.41 18.71 -14.19
N ARG A 65 16.28 17.37 -14.20
CA ARG A 65 15.00 16.67 -14.04
C ARG A 65 14.38 16.92 -12.69
N VAL A 66 15.18 16.84 -11.62
CA VAL A 66 14.72 17.19 -10.25
C VAL A 66 14.21 18.62 -10.18
N ALA A 67 14.95 19.58 -10.74
CA ALA A 67 14.53 20.98 -10.79
C ALA A 67 13.19 21.16 -11.55
N THR A 68 13.02 20.44 -12.67
CA THR A 68 11.75 20.42 -13.42
C THR A 68 10.62 19.85 -12.57
N ALA A 69 10.83 18.72 -11.90
CA ALA A 69 9.85 18.11 -11.00
C ALA A 69 9.47 19.05 -9.86
N MET A 70 10.45 19.74 -9.25
CA MET A 70 10.19 20.73 -8.18
C MET A 70 9.40 21.94 -8.70
N LYS A 71 9.62 22.39 -9.94
CA LYS A 71 8.82 23.45 -10.56
C LYS A 71 7.37 22.99 -10.81
N LEU A 72 7.17 21.77 -11.29
CA LEU A 72 5.85 21.16 -11.48
C LEU A 72 5.11 21.00 -10.14
N ALA A 73 5.83 20.77 -9.05
CA ALA A 73 5.24 20.62 -7.73
C ALA A 73 4.53 21.88 -7.22
N GLY A 74 4.87 23.06 -7.75
CA GLY A 74 4.28 24.33 -7.30
C GLY A 74 4.49 24.51 -5.79
N THR A 75 3.41 24.82 -5.06
CA THR A 75 3.44 24.95 -3.59
C THR A 75 2.75 23.79 -2.88
N ASP A 76 1.95 23.01 -3.60
CA ASP A 76 1.00 22.03 -3.06
C ASP A 76 1.44 20.58 -3.18
N LEU A 77 2.47 20.28 -4.00
CA LEU A 77 3.04 18.93 -4.20
C LEU A 77 4.51 18.81 -3.79
N ILE A 78 5.09 19.84 -3.15
CA ILE A 78 6.50 19.84 -2.72
C ILE A 78 6.85 18.64 -1.82
N PRO A 79 6.06 18.27 -0.79
CA PRO A 79 6.37 17.12 0.05
C PRO A 79 6.44 15.82 -0.76
N GLN A 80 5.49 15.60 -1.66
CA GLN A 80 5.42 14.42 -2.53
C GLN A 80 6.60 14.38 -3.51
N ALA A 81 6.92 15.51 -4.16
CA ALA A 81 8.07 15.61 -5.05
C ALA A 81 9.38 15.30 -4.34
N LYS A 82 9.61 15.85 -3.15
CA LYS A 82 10.80 15.56 -2.34
C LYS A 82 10.90 14.10 -1.94
N MET A 83 9.78 13.47 -1.60
CA MET A 83 9.73 12.05 -1.25
C MET A 83 10.03 11.17 -2.46
N PHE A 84 9.54 11.53 -3.64
CA PHE A 84 9.65 10.69 -4.83
C PHE A 84 10.94 10.93 -5.62
N CYS A 85 11.45 12.16 -5.68
CA CYS A 85 12.67 12.53 -6.40
C CYS A 85 13.93 12.24 -5.58
N THR A 86 14.21 10.98 -5.35
CA THR A 86 15.43 10.49 -4.70
C THR A 86 16.07 9.39 -5.55
N ALA A 87 17.29 9.02 -5.26
CA ALA A 87 18.01 7.97 -5.98
C ALA A 87 17.19 6.66 -6.09
N THR A 88 16.52 6.25 -5.02
CA THR A 88 15.78 4.99 -4.93
C THR A 88 14.26 5.14 -5.09
N GLY A 89 13.76 6.38 -5.25
CA GLY A 89 12.32 6.66 -5.19
C GLY A 89 11.76 6.64 -3.77
N PRO A 90 10.44 6.60 -3.60
CA PRO A 90 9.85 6.64 -2.27
C PRO A 90 10.31 5.41 -1.48
N GLN A 91 10.99 5.68 -0.39
CA GLN A 91 11.35 4.63 0.56
C GLN A 91 10.12 4.24 1.35
N ARG A 92 9.95 2.95 1.59
CA ARG A 92 8.93 2.48 2.55
C ARG A 92 9.15 3.22 3.88
N MET A 93 8.06 3.65 4.52
CA MET A 93 8.12 4.37 5.81
C MET A 93 8.99 3.62 6.84
N ALA A 94 8.98 2.28 6.84
CA ALA A 94 9.83 1.47 7.70
C ALA A 94 11.33 1.77 7.50
N VAL A 95 11.78 1.91 6.26
CA VAL A 95 13.18 2.20 5.92
C VAL A 95 13.53 3.65 6.32
N ALA A 96 12.65 4.60 6.02
CA ALA A 96 12.84 6.00 6.40
C ALA A 96 12.91 6.18 7.94
N ARG A 97 12.05 5.49 8.68
CA ARG A 97 12.08 5.48 10.15
C ARG A 97 13.37 4.88 10.71
N GLN A 98 13.82 3.74 10.15
CA GLN A 98 15.07 3.11 10.55
C GLN A 98 16.27 4.04 10.29
N ALA A 99 16.33 4.69 9.14
CA ALA A 99 17.37 5.67 8.81
C ALA A 99 17.36 6.88 9.76
N ALA A 100 16.17 7.26 10.25
CA ALA A 100 16.01 8.33 11.24
C ALA A 100 16.24 7.88 12.70
N GLY A 101 16.66 6.63 12.94
CA GLY A 101 16.85 6.08 14.30
C GLY A 101 15.54 5.92 15.09
N LEU A 102 14.38 5.95 14.42
CA LEU A 102 13.08 5.80 15.05
C LEU A 102 12.70 4.32 15.19
N PRO A 103 11.97 3.94 16.25
CA PRO A 103 11.50 2.57 16.40
C PRO A 103 10.59 2.15 15.23
N PRO A 104 10.54 0.85 14.88
CA PRO A 104 9.61 0.34 13.88
C PRO A 104 8.18 0.74 14.22
N MET A 105 7.39 1.05 13.20
CA MET A 105 5.97 1.28 13.39
C MET A 105 5.29 -0.06 13.67
N PRO A 106 4.44 -0.16 14.70
CA PRO A 106 3.68 -1.37 14.94
C PRO A 106 2.82 -1.72 13.71
N ASN A 107 2.84 -2.98 13.29
CA ASN A 107 1.95 -3.45 12.23
C ASN A 107 0.61 -3.85 12.85
N VAL A 108 -0.33 -2.91 12.89
CA VAL A 108 -1.64 -3.08 13.51
C VAL A 108 -2.77 -2.89 12.50
N VAL A 109 -3.91 -3.52 12.76
CA VAL A 109 -5.12 -3.32 11.97
C VAL A 109 -5.58 -1.86 12.12
N VAL A 110 -5.81 -1.22 10.99
CA VAL A 110 -6.33 0.14 10.92
C VAL A 110 -7.85 0.08 10.81
N GLU A 111 -8.52 1.04 11.44
CA GLU A 111 -9.98 1.15 11.35
C GLU A 111 -10.44 1.21 9.89
N PRO A 112 -11.26 0.25 9.41
CA PRO A 112 -11.73 0.24 8.04
C PRO A 112 -12.53 1.51 7.75
N THR A 113 -12.24 2.17 6.63
CA THR A 113 -12.75 3.51 6.35
C THR A 113 -13.38 3.58 4.97
N ARG A 114 -14.60 4.09 4.88
CA ARG A 114 -15.25 4.40 3.61
C ARG A 114 -14.61 5.66 3.02
N VAL A 115 -13.82 5.49 1.97
CA VAL A 115 -13.09 6.59 1.33
C VAL A 115 -13.93 7.24 0.24
N PHE A 116 -14.69 6.45 -0.51
CA PHE A 116 -15.67 6.90 -1.50
C PHE A 116 -16.99 6.20 -1.26
N ASP A 117 -18.08 6.65 -1.87
CA ASP A 117 -19.40 6.06 -1.66
C ASP A 117 -19.45 4.56 -1.95
N ASN A 118 -18.62 4.10 -2.88
CA ASN A 118 -18.52 2.71 -3.32
C ASN A 118 -17.13 2.09 -3.08
N MET A 119 -16.25 2.70 -2.27
CA MET A 119 -14.89 2.15 -2.10
C MET A 119 -14.39 2.33 -0.66
N TRP A 120 -13.90 1.24 -0.09
CA TRP A 120 -13.44 1.13 1.30
C TRP A 120 -11.96 0.80 1.36
N TRP A 121 -11.25 1.47 2.26
CA TRP A 121 -9.89 1.11 2.68
C TRP A 121 -9.97 0.10 3.82
N ILE A 122 -9.28 -1.03 3.70
CA ILE A 122 -9.21 -2.12 4.68
C ILE A 122 -7.75 -2.56 4.78
N GLY A 123 -7.19 -2.71 5.98
CA GLY A 123 -5.84 -3.21 6.10
C GLY A 123 -5.14 -2.95 7.42
N MET A 124 -3.84 -2.97 7.33
CA MET A 124 -2.89 -2.73 8.43
C MET A 124 -2.01 -1.52 8.12
N THR A 125 -1.25 -1.06 9.10
CA THR A 125 -0.33 0.07 8.93
C THR A 125 0.77 -0.16 7.87
N SER A 126 0.98 -1.41 7.43
CA SER A 126 1.97 -1.76 6.39
C SER A 126 1.36 -1.93 5.00
N GLN A 127 0.15 -2.46 4.92
CA GLN A 127 -0.47 -2.91 3.67
C GLN A 127 -1.99 -2.83 3.76
N ASN A 128 -2.62 -2.55 2.65
CA ASN A 128 -4.07 -2.45 2.55
C ASN A 128 -4.62 -3.13 1.31
N VAL A 129 -5.91 -3.39 1.35
CA VAL A 129 -6.76 -3.75 0.22
C VAL A 129 -7.82 -2.69 0.03
N TRP A 130 -8.35 -2.60 -1.20
CA TRP A 130 -9.52 -1.79 -1.49
C TRP A 130 -10.71 -2.67 -1.79
N ALA A 131 -11.82 -2.47 -1.07
CA ALA A 131 -13.08 -3.15 -1.34
C ALA A 131 -14.00 -2.21 -2.11
N ILE A 132 -14.40 -2.61 -3.32
CA ILE A 132 -15.26 -1.83 -4.21
C ILE A 132 -16.63 -2.50 -4.24
N THR A 133 -17.65 -1.80 -3.76
CA THR A 133 -19.05 -2.27 -3.81
C THR A 133 -19.67 -1.92 -5.16
N THR A 134 -20.40 -2.87 -5.73
CA THR A 134 -21.11 -2.73 -7.01
C THR A 134 -22.56 -3.20 -6.84
N SER A 135 -23.39 -3.05 -7.87
CA SER A 135 -24.77 -3.56 -7.85
C SER A 135 -24.87 -5.10 -7.81
N GLU A 136 -23.78 -5.83 -8.13
CA GLU A 136 -23.79 -7.30 -8.21
C GLU A 136 -22.77 -7.97 -7.27
N GLY A 137 -22.18 -7.22 -6.35
CA GLY A 137 -21.25 -7.76 -5.39
C GLY A 137 -20.04 -6.86 -5.14
N ILE A 138 -18.92 -7.46 -4.73
CA ILE A 138 -17.72 -6.76 -4.30
C ILE A 138 -16.52 -7.20 -5.14
N ILE A 139 -15.70 -6.23 -5.54
CA ILE A 139 -14.37 -6.46 -6.10
C ILE A 139 -13.34 -6.07 -5.02
N LEU A 140 -12.43 -6.97 -4.69
CA LEU A 140 -11.26 -6.65 -3.87
C LEU A 140 -10.06 -6.36 -4.76
N LEU A 141 -9.32 -5.33 -4.42
CA LEU A 141 -7.98 -5.09 -4.96
C LEU A 141 -6.97 -5.48 -3.91
N ASP A 142 -6.23 -6.57 -4.19
CA ASP A 142 -5.23 -7.18 -3.31
C ASP A 142 -5.79 -8.08 -2.19
N THR A 143 -4.89 -8.85 -1.49
CA THR A 143 -5.29 -9.84 -0.47
C THR A 143 -4.35 -9.95 0.73
N MET A 144 -3.39 -9.03 0.89
CA MET A 144 -2.39 -9.08 1.96
C MET A 144 -1.47 -10.32 1.88
N ASN A 145 -0.87 -10.74 3.01
CA ASN A 145 0.29 -11.64 3.01
C ASN A 145 -0.04 -13.10 3.33
N SER A 146 -1.24 -13.39 3.83
CA SER A 146 -1.58 -14.74 4.28
C SER A 146 -3.09 -15.00 4.36
N SER A 147 -3.46 -16.27 4.41
CA SER A 147 -4.83 -16.70 4.68
C SER A 147 -5.34 -16.21 6.04
N ASP A 148 -4.47 -16.12 7.04
CA ASP A 148 -4.84 -15.58 8.36
C ASP A 148 -5.15 -14.09 8.27
N GLU A 149 -4.34 -13.30 7.60
CA GLU A 149 -4.64 -11.88 7.38
C GLU A 149 -5.91 -11.67 6.54
N ALA A 150 -6.16 -12.52 5.55
CA ALA A 150 -7.43 -12.47 4.81
C ALA A 150 -8.62 -12.72 5.72
N ARG A 151 -8.56 -13.71 6.61
CA ARG A 151 -9.62 -14.05 7.58
C ARG A 151 -9.76 -12.98 8.66
N ASP A 152 -8.64 -12.63 9.33
CA ASP A 152 -8.65 -11.88 10.59
C ASP A 152 -8.61 -10.36 10.36
N VAL A 153 -8.19 -9.91 9.19
CA VAL A 153 -8.16 -8.49 8.83
C VAL A 153 -9.21 -8.18 7.76
N ILE A 154 -9.13 -8.81 6.56
CA ILE A 154 -10.01 -8.44 5.45
C ILE A 154 -11.46 -8.79 5.79
N VAL A 155 -11.74 -10.08 6.05
CA VAL A 155 -13.11 -10.57 6.31
C VAL A 155 -13.68 -9.95 7.59
N ALA A 156 -12.88 -9.84 8.66
CA ALA A 156 -13.32 -9.24 9.90
C ALA A 156 -13.65 -7.75 9.74
N SER A 157 -12.81 -6.99 9.03
CA SER A 157 -13.04 -5.58 8.76
C SER A 157 -14.24 -5.34 7.85
N MET A 158 -14.43 -6.17 6.81
CA MET A 158 -15.63 -6.10 5.96
C MET A 158 -16.91 -6.26 6.79
N LYS A 159 -16.97 -7.31 7.63
CA LYS A 159 -18.13 -7.55 8.52
C LYS A 159 -18.36 -6.39 9.49
N LYS A 160 -17.29 -5.81 10.04
CA LYS A 160 -17.36 -4.67 10.95
C LYS A 160 -18.05 -3.45 10.34
N VAL A 161 -17.88 -3.23 9.03
CA VAL A 161 -18.50 -2.10 8.33
C VAL A 161 -19.76 -2.48 7.53
N GLY A 162 -20.31 -3.67 7.78
CA GLY A 162 -21.55 -4.13 7.16
C GLY A 162 -21.41 -4.63 5.72
N LEU A 163 -20.18 -4.88 5.24
CA LEU A 163 -19.96 -5.55 3.96
C LEU A 163 -20.00 -7.06 4.15
N ASP A 164 -20.78 -7.75 3.33
CA ASP A 164 -20.86 -9.21 3.35
C ASP A 164 -19.72 -9.83 2.51
N PRO A 165 -18.76 -10.56 3.13
CA PRO A 165 -17.66 -11.19 2.39
C PRO A 165 -18.13 -12.26 1.38
N ALA A 166 -19.32 -12.83 1.53
CA ALA A 166 -19.89 -13.76 0.54
C ALA A 166 -20.23 -13.09 -0.79
N GLN A 167 -20.28 -11.76 -0.80
CA GLN A 167 -20.49 -10.98 -2.02
C GLN A 167 -19.19 -10.68 -2.78
N ILE A 168 -18.03 -11.14 -2.33
CA ILE A 168 -16.77 -10.99 -3.09
C ILE A 168 -16.87 -11.86 -4.35
N LYS A 169 -16.84 -11.23 -5.53
CA LYS A 169 -16.92 -11.89 -6.83
C LYS A 169 -15.59 -11.93 -7.55
N TYR A 170 -14.81 -10.85 -7.43
CA TYR A 170 -13.49 -10.74 -8.01
C TYR A 170 -12.45 -10.27 -7.01
N ILE A 171 -11.24 -10.79 -7.16
CA ILE A 171 -10.03 -10.38 -6.47
C ILE A 171 -9.02 -10.01 -7.54
N VAL A 172 -8.61 -8.75 -7.61
CA VAL A 172 -7.61 -8.28 -8.58
C VAL A 172 -6.28 -8.13 -7.83
N ILE A 173 -5.31 -8.96 -8.19
CA ILE A 173 -3.94 -8.90 -7.64
C ILE A 173 -3.13 -7.89 -8.44
N GLY A 174 -2.59 -6.89 -7.75
CA GLY A 174 -1.80 -5.83 -8.37
C GLY A 174 -0.42 -6.27 -8.84
N HIS A 175 0.25 -7.14 -8.09
CA HIS A 175 1.52 -7.76 -8.45
C HIS A 175 1.85 -8.95 -7.53
N GLY A 176 2.92 -9.68 -7.82
CA GLY A 176 3.40 -10.76 -6.97
C GLY A 176 4.90 -10.98 -7.09
N HIS A 177 5.52 -11.39 -5.99
CA HIS A 177 6.96 -11.64 -5.91
C HIS A 177 7.29 -13.13 -5.79
N PRO A 178 8.30 -13.63 -6.55
CA PRO A 178 8.76 -15.01 -6.42
C PRO A 178 9.17 -15.35 -4.97
N GLY A 179 8.69 -16.47 -4.45
CA GLY A 179 9.03 -16.95 -3.10
C GLY A 179 8.42 -16.14 -1.96
N GLN A 180 7.56 -15.16 -2.26
CA GLN A 180 6.87 -14.33 -1.29
C GLN A 180 5.35 -14.49 -1.46
N SER A 181 4.60 -14.05 -0.47
CA SER A 181 3.13 -14.10 -0.47
C SER A 181 2.49 -12.74 -0.21
N ASP A 182 3.30 -11.66 -0.20
CA ASP A 182 2.74 -10.30 -0.12
C ASP A 182 1.82 -10.06 -1.32
N HIS A 183 0.71 -9.39 -1.06
CA HIS A 183 -0.39 -9.14 -1.99
C HIS A 183 -1.18 -10.37 -2.44
N THR A 184 -0.61 -11.58 -2.45
CA THR A 184 -1.20 -12.80 -3.01
C THR A 184 -1.65 -13.80 -1.96
N GLY A 185 -1.17 -13.69 -0.72
CA GLY A 185 -1.26 -14.74 0.29
C GLY A 185 -2.67 -15.04 0.80
N GLY A 186 -3.57 -14.08 0.75
CA GLY A 186 -4.96 -14.28 1.15
C GLY A 186 -5.88 -14.77 0.05
N ALA A 187 -5.45 -14.71 -1.21
CA ALA A 187 -6.30 -14.98 -2.37
C ALA A 187 -6.90 -16.39 -2.35
N LEU A 188 -6.11 -17.41 -2.02
CA LEU A 188 -6.58 -18.80 -1.98
C LEU A 188 -7.66 -19.03 -0.92
N HIS A 189 -7.53 -18.39 0.25
CA HIS A 189 -8.54 -18.45 1.29
C HIS A 189 -9.87 -17.84 0.81
N LEU A 190 -9.82 -16.65 0.24
CA LEU A 190 -11.02 -15.96 -0.26
C LEU A 190 -11.66 -16.69 -1.44
N GLN A 191 -10.84 -17.21 -2.38
CA GLN A 191 -11.30 -18.03 -3.50
C GLN A 191 -12.05 -19.28 -3.02
N LYS A 192 -11.45 -20.04 -2.08
CA LYS A 192 -12.05 -21.29 -1.58
C LYS A 192 -13.27 -21.05 -0.70
N THR A 193 -13.26 -19.99 0.11
CA THR A 193 -14.32 -19.74 1.10
C THR A 193 -15.56 -19.09 0.45
N PHE A 194 -15.35 -18.17 -0.49
CA PHE A 194 -16.43 -17.36 -1.05
C PHE A 194 -16.66 -17.58 -2.55
N GLY A 195 -15.85 -18.40 -3.21
CA GLY A 195 -15.96 -18.64 -4.65
C GLY A 195 -15.54 -17.45 -5.51
N ALA A 196 -14.78 -16.51 -4.93
CA ALA A 196 -14.28 -15.35 -5.64
C ALA A 196 -13.29 -15.74 -6.75
N LYS A 197 -13.37 -15.11 -7.92
CA LYS A 197 -12.44 -15.35 -9.03
C LYS A 197 -11.21 -14.46 -8.89
N VAL A 198 -10.03 -15.06 -8.98
CA VAL A 198 -8.74 -14.36 -8.91
C VAL A 198 -8.34 -13.88 -10.31
N VAL A 199 -8.06 -12.60 -10.41
CA VAL A 199 -7.59 -11.89 -11.62
C VAL A 199 -6.15 -11.44 -11.37
N MET A 200 -5.21 -11.88 -12.18
CA MET A 200 -3.78 -11.56 -12.01
C MET A 200 -3.07 -11.52 -13.36
N SER A 201 -2.03 -10.71 -13.48
CA SER A 201 -1.16 -10.73 -14.66
C SER A 201 -0.55 -12.12 -14.88
N PRO A 202 -0.67 -12.73 -16.07
CA PRO A 202 -0.04 -14.01 -16.36
C PRO A 202 1.49 -13.94 -16.31
N ILE A 203 2.07 -12.74 -16.42
CA ILE A 203 3.51 -12.53 -16.29
C ILE A 203 3.94 -12.83 -14.86
N ASP A 204 3.30 -12.21 -13.87
CA ASP A 204 3.64 -12.44 -12.47
C ASP A 204 3.16 -13.82 -11.99
N ALA A 205 2.01 -14.31 -12.46
CA ALA A 205 1.54 -15.66 -12.13
C ALA A 205 2.57 -16.74 -12.49
N LYS A 206 3.21 -16.64 -13.67
CA LYS A 206 4.30 -17.54 -14.10
C LYS A 206 5.54 -17.45 -13.21
N LEU A 207 5.76 -16.35 -12.53
CA LEU A 207 6.91 -16.15 -11.62
C LEU A 207 6.61 -16.66 -10.21
N VAL A 208 5.40 -16.41 -9.69
CA VAL A 208 5.08 -16.69 -8.28
C VAL A 208 4.61 -18.12 -8.04
N LEU A 209 3.81 -18.71 -8.93
CA LEU A 209 3.26 -20.05 -8.72
C LEU A 209 4.33 -21.15 -8.61
N PRO A 210 5.38 -21.20 -9.45
CA PRO A 210 6.45 -22.21 -9.30
C PRO A 210 7.30 -22.03 -8.04
N THR A 211 7.29 -20.83 -7.46
CA THR A 211 8.13 -20.47 -6.30
C THR A 211 7.34 -20.34 -5.00
N GLN A 212 6.03 -20.69 -5.02
CA GLN A 212 5.18 -20.65 -3.84
C GLN A 212 5.73 -21.56 -2.72
N ARG A 213 5.54 -21.13 -1.50
CA ARG A 213 5.97 -21.89 -0.34
C ARG A 213 4.93 -22.96 0.00
N PRO A 214 5.35 -24.19 0.40
CA PRO A 214 4.41 -25.24 0.80
C PRO A 214 3.48 -24.84 1.97
N ASP A 215 4.00 -24.03 2.91
CA ASP A 215 3.25 -23.52 4.06
C ASP A 215 2.37 -22.31 3.72
N ARG A 216 2.48 -21.74 2.53
CA ARG A 216 1.71 -20.60 2.03
C ARG A 216 1.34 -20.77 0.56
N PRO A 217 0.42 -21.71 0.26
CA PRO A 217 0.00 -21.96 -1.11
C PRO A 217 -0.75 -20.75 -1.67
N LEU A 218 -0.50 -20.44 -2.93
CA LEU A 218 -1.12 -19.33 -3.64
C LEU A 218 -2.34 -19.79 -4.44
N ALA A 219 -3.27 -18.88 -4.70
CA ALA A 219 -4.36 -19.12 -5.63
C ALA A 219 -3.83 -19.22 -7.06
N VAL A 220 -4.37 -20.16 -7.82
CA VAL A 220 -4.21 -20.13 -9.28
C VAL A 220 -5.21 -19.10 -9.82
N PRO A 221 -4.76 -18.11 -10.62
CA PRO A 221 -5.66 -17.14 -11.21
C PRO A 221 -6.71 -17.80 -12.11
N ASP A 222 -7.96 -17.33 -12.01
CA ASP A 222 -9.07 -17.75 -12.88
C ASP A 222 -9.10 -16.93 -14.17
N ILE A 223 -8.59 -15.70 -14.12
CA ILE A 223 -8.65 -14.73 -15.21
C ILE A 223 -7.29 -14.05 -15.34
N ASP A 224 -6.75 -14.07 -16.56
CA ASP A 224 -5.55 -13.31 -16.88
C ASP A 224 -5.86 -11.82 -17.00
N ALA A 225 -5.02 -10.99 -16.35
CA ALA A 225 -5.11 -9.54 -16.44
C ALA A 225 -4.17 -9.00 -17.52
N PHE A 226 -4.74 -8.27 -18.49
CA PHE A 226 -4.01 -7.68 -19.61
C PHE A 226 -4.12 -6.14 -19.62
N HIS A 227 -3.17 -5.51 -20.30
CA HIS A 227 -3.19 -4.07 -20.51
C HIS A 227 -4.42 -3.60 -21.29
N GLY A 228 -5.15 -2.63 -20.74
CA GLY A 228 -6.37 -2.07 -21.33
C GLY A 228 -7.64 -2.90 -21.10
N GLN A 229 -7.54 -4.07 -20.45
CA GLN A 229 -8.68 -4.94 -20.19
C GLN A 229 -9.71 -4.26 -19.29
N LYS A 230 -10.99 -4.47 -19.63
CA LYS A 230 -12.13 -4.06 -18.82
C LYS A 230 -12.61 -5.25 -17.98
N LEU A 231 -12.80 -5.02 -16.69
CA LEU A 231 -13.41 -5.97 -15.77
C LEU A 231 -14.68 -5.36 -15.20
N THR A 232 -15.84 -5.92 -15.57
CA THR A 232 -17.15 -5.38 -15.16
C THR A 232 -17.80 -6.29 -14.14
N LEU A 233 -18.38 -5.67 -13.11
CA LEU A 233 -19.29 -6.30 -12.17
C LEU A 233 -20.42 -5.32 -11.86
N GLY A 234 -21.63 -5.69 -12.23
CA GLY A 234 -22.80 -4.83 -12.09
C GLY A 234 -22.60 -3.47 -12.76
N ASP A 235 -22.78 -2.40 -12.00
CA ASP A 235 -22.67 -1.00 -12.45
C ASP A 235 -21.23 -0.46 -12.51
N THR A 236 -20.23 -1.28 -12.25
CA THR A 236 -18.84 -0.84 -12.12
C THR A 236 -17.93 -1.57 -13.13
N THR A 237 -17.18 -0.81 -13.92
CA THR A 237 -16.17 -1.32 -14.85
C THR A 237 -14.79 -0.79 -14.53
N LEU A 238 -13.91 -1.67 -14.09
CA LEU A 238 -12.49 -1.37 -13.89
C LEU A 238 -11.74 -1.38 -15.22
N THR A 239 -10.66 -0.59 -15.32
CA THR A 239 -9.69 -0.70 -16.43
C THR A 239 -8.35 -1.14 -15.86
N LEU A 240 -7.89 -2.30 -16.31
CA LEU A 240 -6.61 -2.87 -15.89
C LEU A 240 -5.51 -2.36 -16.82
N VAL A 241 -4.43 -1.79 -16.28
CA VAL A 241 -3.33 -1.25 -17.07
C VAL A 241 -2.01 -1.81 -16.59
N HIS A 242 -1.15 -2.23 -17.50
CA HIS A 242 0.16 -2.79 -17.18
C HIS A 242 1.16 -1.67 -16.94
N ILE A 243 1.79 -1.67 -15.75
CA ILE A 243 2.80 -0.68 -15.30
C ILE A 243 4.04 -1.41 -14.77
N PRO A 244 4.80 -2.13 -15.63
CA PRO A 244 5.94 -2.94 -15.20
C PRO A 244 7.01 -2.10 -14.53
N GLY A 245 7.75 -2.71 -13.61
CA GLY A 245 8.87 -2.03 -12.94
C GLY A 245 9.16 -2.58 -11.57
N HIS A 246 8.18 -2.65 -10.70
CA HIS A 246 8.31 -3.28 -9.38
C HIS A 246 8.39 -4.80 -9.50
N THR A 247 7.46 -5.37 -10.27
CA THR A 247 7.55 -6.69 -10.88
C THR A 247 7.31 -6.56 -12.38
N PRO A 248 7.69 -7.56 -13.20
CA PRO A 248 7.41 -7.53 -14.64
C PRO A 248 5.93 -7.46 -14.98
N GLY A 249 5.05 -8.01 -14.12
CA GLY A 249 3.61 -8.06 -14.34
C GLY A 249 2.79 -7.05 -13.53
N THR A 250 3.42 -6.05 -12.90
CA THR A 250 2.71 -5.06 -12.07
C THR A 250 1.59 -4.37 -12.84
N MET A 251 0.41 -4.26 -12.19
CA MET A 251 -0.79 -3.65 -12.73
C MET A 251 -1.15 -2.35 -12.01
N GLY A 252 -1.71 -1.41 -12.74
CA GLY A 252 -2.53 -0.33 -12.22
C GLY A 252 -4.00 -0.60 -12.50
N ILE A 253 -4.88 -0.13 -11.67
CA ILE A 253 -6.33 -0.33 -11.79
C ILE A 253 -7.03 1.02 -11.76
N ILE A 254 -7.65 1.43 -12.86
CA ILE A 254 -8.49 2.63 -12.90
C ILE A 254 -9.90 2.24 -12.46
N VAL A 255 -10.39 2.93 -11.44
CA VAL A 255 -11.64 2.64 -10.74
C VAL A 255 -12.58 3.83 -10.85
N PRO A 256 -13.80 3.66 -11.38
CA PRO A 256 -14.84 4.66 -11.24
C PRO A 256 -15.34 4.65 -9.80
N VAL A 257 -15.31 5.80 -9.15
CA VAL A 257 -15.78 5.98 -7.78
C VAL A 257 -16.86 7.05 -7.72
N LYS A 258 -17.62 7.09 -6.63
CA LYS A 258 -18.60 8.13 -6.36
C LYS A 258 -18.25 8.80 -5.04
N LEU A 259 -18.40 10.11 -4.97
CA LEU A 259 -18.29 10.86 -3.73
C LEU A 259 -19.50 11.80 -3.60
N LYS A 260 -20.34 11.57 -2.57
CA LYS A 260 -21.61 12.29 -2.38
C LYS A 260 -22.49 12.23 -3.63
N GLY A 261 -22.51 11.08 -4.29
CA GLY A 261 -23.25 10.83 -5.54
C GLY A 261 -22.59 11.34 -6.82
N ALA A 262 -21.60 12.23 -6.73
CA ALA A 262 -20.87 12.71 -7.92
C ALA A 262 -19.87 11.64 -8.43
N PRO A 263 -19.77 11.44 -9.77
CA PRO A 263 -18.84 10.52 -10.36
C PRO A 263 -17.41 11.08 -10.38
N HIS A 264 -16.43 10.22 -10.04
CA HIS A 264 -15.01 10.52 -10.08
C HIS A 264 -14.26 9.28 -10.64
N SER A 265 -12.98 9.45 -10.96
CA SER A 265 -12.11 8.38 -11.43
C SER A 265 -10.79 8.42 -10.65
N VAL A 266 -10.35 7.28 -10.15
CA VAL A 266 -9.08 7.15 -9.44
C VAL A 266 -8.25 6.02 -10.05
N ILE A 267 -6.93 6.05 -9.88
CA ILE A 267 -6.07 4.91 -10.22
C ILE A 267 -5.45 4.33 -8.96
N VAL A 268 -5.56 3.02 -8.77
CA VAL A 268 -4.81 2.28 -7.76
C VAL A 268 -3.53 1.79 -8.41
N LEU A 269 -2.40 2.33 -7.98
CA LEU A 269 -1.08 1.93 -8.43
C LEU A 269 -0.55 0.84 -7.49
N ALA A 270 -0.43 -0.39 -7.99
CA ALA A 270 0.11 -1.48 -7.17
C ALA A 270 1.58 -1.23 -6.80
N ALA A 271 2.30 -0.50 -7.65
CA ALA A 271 3.63 0.04 -7.36
C ALA A 271 3.95 1.21 -8.31
N THR A 272 5.02 1.95 -7.99
CA THR A 272 5.37 3.21 -8.70
C THR A 272 6.83 3.25 -9.13
N GLN A 273 7.54 2.11 -9.09
CA GLN A 273 8.95 2.05 -9.51
C GLN A 273 9.05 1.96 -11.03
N MET A 274 9.94 2.76 -11.59
CA MET A 274 10.26 2.81 -13.01
C MET A 274 11.79 2.65 -13.17
N PRO A 275 12.32 1.42 -12.95
CA PRO A 275 13.76 1.20 -12.90
C PRO A 275 14.42 1.10 -14.28
N THR A 276 13.66 0.91 -15.34
CA THR A 276 14.15 0.80 -16.72
C THR A 276 13.49 1.81 -17.63
N ARG A 277 14.10 2.05 -18.79
CA ARG A 277 13.53 2.91 -19.83
C ARG A 277 12.16 2.40 -20.29
N GLU A 278 12.01 1.10 -20.46
CA GLU A 278 10.77 0.46 -20.89
C GLU A 278 9.66 0.66 -19.86
N SER A 279 9.97 0.52 -18.56
CA SER A 279 8.99 0.74 -17.50
C SER A 279 8.56 2.20 -17.43
N LEU A 280 9.47 3.15 -17.64
CA LEU A 280 9.13 4.57 -17.70
C LEU A 280 8.22 4.89 -18.90
N ILE A 281 8.58 4.41 -20.09
CA ILE A 281 7.78 4.60 -21.30
C ILE A 281 6.36 4.02 -21.12
N GLN A 282 6.28 2.83 -20.53
CA GLN A 282 4.97 2.21 -20.28
C GLN A 282 4.14 2.99 -19.26
N PHE A 283 4.77 3.55 -18.24
CA PHE A 283 4.09 4.41 -17.27
C PHE A 283 3.57 5.69 -17.94
N GLU A 284 4.38 6.33 -18.78
CA GLU A 284 3.96 7.50 -19.57
C GLU A 284 2.78 7.18 -20.51
N LYS A 285 2.79 6.01 -21.16
CA LYS A 285 1.66 5.55 -22.00
C LYS A 285 0.39 5.41 -21.18
N VAL A 286 0.46 4.74 -20.02
CA VAL A 286 -0.70 4.59 -19.14
C VAL A 286 -1.26 5.95 -18.73
N PHE A 287 -0.41 6.90 -18.40
CA PHE A 287 -0.84 8.24 -18.06
C PHE A 287 -1.54 8.94 -19.24
N ASN A 288 -0.92 8.94 -20.43
CA ASN A 288 -1.41 9.69 -21.58
C ASN A 288 -2.61 9.02 -22.27
N GLU A 289 -2.62 7.68 -22.37
CA GLU A 289 -3.61 6.92 -23.12
C GLU A 289 -4.83 6.49 -22.27
N PHE A 290 -4.68 6.42 -20.94
CA PHE A 290 -5.74 5.96 -20.03
C PHE A 290 -6.09 6.99 -18.96
N ALA A 291 -5.15 7.33 -18.08
CA ALA A 291 -5.47 8.14 -16.91
C ALA A 291 -5.98 9.54 -17.29
N LYS A 292 -5.31 10.20 -18.21
CA LYS A 292 -5.67 11.56 -18.68
C LYS A 292 -7.01 11.59 -19.43
N PRO A 293 -7.25 10.73 -20.46
CA PRO A 293 -8.55 10.68 -21.13
C PRO A 293 -9.70 10.27 -20.21
N MET A 294 -9.46 9.41 -19.22
CA MET A 294 -10.44 8.97 -18.23
C MET A 294 -10.59 9.97 -17.06
N LYS A 295 -9.94 11.13 -17.13
CA LYS A 295 -10.00 12.22 -16.14
C LYS A 295 -9.72 11.71 -14.71
N VAL A 296 -8.68 10.89 -14.56
CA VAL A 296 -8.27 10.41 -13.24
C VAL A 296 -7.89 11.59 -12.36
N GLU A 297 -8.38 11.60 -11.12
CA GLU A 297 -8.26 12.71 -10.17
C GLU A 297 -7.38 12.40 -8.96
N ALA A 298 -7.01 11.12 -8.79
CA ALA A 298 -6.21 10.68 -7.65
C ALA A 298 -5.44 9.39 -7.95
N SER A 299 -4.28 9.24 -7.33
CA SER A 299 -3.59 7.95 -7.21
C SER A 299 -3.75 7.39 -5.81
N LEU A 300 -4.12 6.13 -5.73
CA LEU A 300 -4.22 5.33 -4.51
C LEU A 300 -3.14 4.24 -4.55
N ASN A 301 -2.87 3.61 -3.40
CA ASN A 301 -1.82 2.63 -3.27
C ASN A 301 -2.32 1.37 -2.53
N MET A 302 -1.58 0.27 -2.63
CA MET A 302 -1.81 -0.99 -1.90
C MET A 302 -0.88 -1.14 -0.67
N HIS A 303 0.00 -0.17 -0.43
CA HIS A 303 0.77 -0.03 0.81
C HIS A 303 0.36 1.24 1.53
N ALA A 304 -0.06 1.12 2.78
CA ALA A 304 -0.33 2.28 3.61
C ALA A 304 0.89 3.21 3.65
N ASN A 305 0.68 4.50 3.38
CA ASN A 305 1.73 5.51 3.29
C ASN A 305 2.82 5.22 2.23
N GLY A 306 2.49 4.53 1.15
CA GLY A 306 3.43 4.22 0.07
C GLY A 306 3.84 5.45 -0.76
N VAL A 307 2.90 6.32 -1.11
CA VAL A 307 3.11 7.54 -1.91
C VAL A 307 2.46 8.78 -1.30
N GLN A 308 1.64 8.61 -0.27
CA GLN A 308 0.93 9.67 0.44
C GLN A 308 0.71 9.25 1.88
N ASN A 309 0.26 10.17 2.72
CA ASN A 309 0.02 9.88 4.13
C ASN A 309 -1.39 9.29 4.34
N ASP A 310 -1.59 8.04 3.91
CA ASP A 310 -2.90 7.37 3.95
C ASP A 310 -3.50 7.34 5.35
N LEU A 311 -2.70 7.05 6.38
CA LEU A 311 -3.21 6.96 7.76
C LEU A 311 -3.78 8.29 8.25
N GLU A 312 -3.14 9.40 7.89
CA GLU A 312 -3.63 10.75 8.20
C GLU A 312 -4.91 11.06 7.40
N PHE A 313 -4.95 10.71 6.11
CA PHE A 313 -6.11 10.91 5.26
C PHE A 313 -7.32 10.14 5.76
N LEU A 314 -7.14 8.88 6.17
CA LEU A 314 -8.21 8.08 6.76
C LEU A 314 -8.71 8.68 8.08
N GLU A 315 -7.82 9.21 8.91
CA GLU A 315 -8.20 9.89 10.14
C GLU A 315 -8.98 11.17 9.86
N GLN A 316 -8.57 11.99 8.87
CA GLN A 316 -9.31 13.17 8.43
C GLN A 316 -10.72 12.83 7.95
N ILE A 317 -10.87 11.77 7.13
CA ILE A 317 -12.19 11.31 6.66
C ILE A 317 -13.07 10.88 7.83
N ARG A 318 -12.54 10.09 8.78
CA ARG A 318 -13.31 9.64 9.95
C ARG A 318 -13.73 10.79 10.87
N LYS A 319 -12.87 11.78 11.06
CA LYS A 319 -13.17 12.97 11.86
C LYS A 319 -14.16 13.91 11.21
N ASN A 320 -14.12 14.00 9.88
CA ASN A 320 -14.99 14.89 9.11
C ASN A 320 -15.52 14.21 7.83
N PRO A 321 -16.47 13.26 7.95
CA PRO A 321 -16.97 12.48 6.80
C PRO A 321 -17.69 13.33 5.74
N ASN A 322 -18.13 14.53 6.10
CA ASN A 322 -18.76 15.47 5.19
C ASN A 322 -17.78 16.53 4.64
N GLY A 323 -16.52 16.49 5.06
CA GLY A 323 -15.47 17.39 4.61
C GLY A 323 -14.97 17.10 3.19
N PRO A 324 -13.95 17.85 2.74
CA PRO A 324 -13.23 17.53 1.51
C PRO A 324 -12.55 16.17 1.63
N ASN A 325 -12.58 15.37 0.57
CA ASN A 325 -11.87 14.11 0.55
C ASN A 325 -10.38 14.37 0.23
N PRO A 326 -9.44 14.03 1.13
CA PRO A 326 -8.02 14.33 0.94
C PRO A 326 -7.36 13.53 -0.19
N TYR A 327 -7.98 12.45 -0.65
CA TYR A 327 -7.51 11.68 -1.80
C TYR A 327 -7.81 12.34 -3.15
N LEU A 328 -8.86 13.17 -3.25
CA LEU A 328 -9.22 13.80 -4.51
C LEU A 328 -8.44 15.11 -4.74
N TYR A 329 -7.54 15.07 -5.69
CA TYR A 329 -6.71 16.22 -6.07
C TYR A 329 -7.33 17.04 -7.21
N GLY A 330 -8.22 16.42 -7.97
CA GLY A 330 -8.66 16.91 -9.27
C GLY A 330 -7.66 16.56 -10.40
N PRO A 331 -8.14 16.58 -11.66
CA PRO A 331 -7.36 16.06 -12.79
C PRO A 331 -6.10 16.87 -13.09
N GLU A 332 -6.10 18.18 -12.85
CA GLU A 332 -4.93 19.04 -13.07
C GLU A 332 -3.81 18.72 -12.07
N ARG A 333 -4.13 18.67 -10.78
CA ARG A 333 -3.13 18.38 -9.74
C ARG A 333 -2.63 16.93 -9.86
N PHE A 334 -3.52 16.00 -10.19
CA PHE A 334 -3.15 14.62 -10.48
C PHE A 334 -2.19 14.55 -11.69
N GLY A 335 -2.47 15.29 -12.77
CA GLY A 335 -1.60 15.38 -13.94
C GLY A 335 -0.19 15.85 -13.57
N ARG A 336 -0.09 16.95 -12.82
CA ARG A 336 1.22 17.45 -12.33
C ARG A 336 1.96 16.42 -11.46
N TRP A 337 1.23 15.66 -10.64
CA TRP A 337 1.81 14.57 -9.84
C TRP A 337 2.40 13.47 -10.73
N MET A 338 1.69 13.05 -11.78
CA MET A 338 2.21 12.07 -12.73
C MET A 338 3.46 12.59 -13.47
N ASP A 339 3.46 13.84 -13.93
CA ASP A 339 4.62 14.46 -14.56
C ASP A 339 5.83 14.52 -13.61
N ILE A 340 5.62 14.82 -12.33
CA ILE A 340 6.67 14.76 -11.30
C ILE A 340 7.26 13.36 -11.20
N MET A 341 6.43 12.31 -11.14
CA MET A 341 6.90 10.94 -11.07
C MET A 341 7.73 10.55 -12.30
N ILE A 342 7.30 10.97 -13.49
CA ILE A 342 7.98 10.74 -14.76
C ILE A 342 9.33 11.46 -14.77
N GLU A 343 9.40 12.74 -14.42
CA GLU A 343 10.66 13.50 -14.38
C GLU A 343 11.65 12.93 -13.36
N CYS A 344 11.19 12.50 -12.18
CA CYS A 344 12.06 11.81 -11.21
C CYS A 344 12.51 10.43 -11.72
N GLY A 345 11.66 9.71 -12.45
CA GLY A 345 12.04 8.47 -13.16
C GLY A 345 13.12 8.71 -14.20
N ARG A 346 12.97 9.73 -15.05
CA ARG A 346 13.98 10.16 -16.00
C ARG A 346 15.30 10.53 -15.31
N GLY A 347 15.23 11.24 -14.18
CA GLY A 347 16.40 11.55 -13.37
C GLY A 347 17.17 10.31 -12.90
N ARG A 348 16.45 9.24 -12.48
CA ARG A 348 17.11 7.98 -12.08
C ARG A 348 17.80 7.30 -13.24
N LEU A 349 17.16 7.22 -14.39
CA LEU A 349 17.77 6.65 -15.59
C LEU A 349 19.00 7.44 -16.03
N ALA A 350 18.94 8.78 -16.01
CA ALA A 350 20.09 9.63 -16.33
C ALA A 350 21.27 9.39 -15.37
N ALA A 351 21.00 9.26 -14.05
CA ALA A 351 22.03 8.96 -13.06
C ALA A 351 22.71 7.59 -13.29
N LEU A 352 22.01 6.65 -13.92
CA LEU A 352 22.55 5.34 -14.35
C LEU A 352 23.21 5.39 -15.75
N GLY A 353 23.26 6.54 -16.43
CA GLY A 353 23.77 6.67 -17.79
C GLY A 353 22.81 6.08 -18.84
N ILE A 354 21.54 5.86 -18.52
CA ILE A 354 20.52 5.32 -19.42
C ILE A 354 19.80 6.49 -20.13
N ALA A 355 19.65 6.39 -21.46
CA ALA A 355 18.93 7.40 -22.24
C ALA A 355 17.47 7.53 -21.77
N THR A 356 17.01 8.77 -21.62
CA THR A 356 15.70 9.11 -21.05
C THR A 356 14.66 9.54 -22.10
N ASN A 357 15.06 9.64 -23.37
CA ASN A 357 14.22 10.02 -24.50
C ASN A 357 13.81 8.81 -25.31
#